data_a4a0e32a7757931136db7500e2c5d55e
#
_entry.id   a4a0e32a7757931136db7500e2c5d55e
#
_cell.length_a   1.000
_cell.length_b   1.000
_cell.length_c   1.000
_cell.angle_alpha   90.00
_cell.angle_beta   90.00
_cell.angle_gamma   90.00
#
_symmetry.space_group_name_H-M   'P 1'
#
loop_
_entity.id
_entity.type
_entity.pdbx_description
1 polymer ?
#
loop_
_entity_poly.entity_id
_entity_poly.type
_entity_poly.pdbx_seq_one_letter_code
_entity_poly.pdbx_strand_id
1 'polypeptide(L)'
;MSALPEKAAQRRRWWRELLIALAIILFVRTFLAEVFLIPTSSMERTLLAWDLVFVSKLHYGPRLPMVPLAIPFIHNHIPFTGIPSYLDWIVLPYKRLPGFKPIQRGDILVFNYPADDILPNSPDVGPVYIPSMKENYVKRCVAVPGDTLEVRAGVVYINGKPGYQPRYLQMRYIARARTGPLSYRALERFGFRPPGSSNPNWIPLDDRTYHLFMPAYLAKAFEEAFRSDLDTFYQHLQPPNEPLREMYPHDTAFRWNLDNWGPFYLPRKGDRIPLTAQHIALYRRLIEGYEGHTLEVAEGRVYLDGNPASHYTFEQNYYFVMGDNRYNSLDGRFWGPVPEDHIVGKPVFVILSIENWKPRWERFLRAVQ
;
A
#
# COMPACT_ATOMS: atom_id res chain seq x y z
N MET A 1 26.81 36.50 45.65
CA MET A 1 27.36 36.18 44.32
C MET A 1 27.65 34.68 44.22
N SER A 2 26.68 33.79 43.88
CA SER A 2 26.98 32.35 43.62
C SER A 2 25.89 31.55 42.91
N ALA A 3 24.91 32.20 42.28
CA ALA A 3 23.83 31.49 41.57
C ALA A 3 24.14 31.11 40.10
N LEU A 4 25.21 31.60 39.53
CA LEU A 4 25.58 31.37 38.11
C LEU A 4 26.10 29.96 37.80
N PRO A 5 26.96 29.31 38.61
CA PRO A 5 27.48 27.99 38.34
C PRO A 5 26.42 26.89 38.44
N GLU A 6 25.46 27.02 39.33
CA GLU A 6 24.41 26.04 39.57
C GLU A 6 23.38 26.01 38.41
N LYS A 7 22.96 27.17 37.92
CA LYS A 7 22.11 27.28 36.71
C LYS A 7 22.77 26.74 35.44
N ALA A 8 24.07 26.92 35.28
CA ALA A 8 24.81 26.37 34.14
C ALA A 8 24.92 24.84 34.21
N ALA A 9 25.15 24.27 35.39
CA ALA A 9 25.18 22.82 35.61
C ALA A 9 23.79 22.18 35.36
N GLN A 10 22.72 22.83 35.88
CA GLN A 10 21.36 22.39 35.65
C GLN A 10 20.99 22.44 34.15
N ARG A 11 21.35 23.49 33.41
CA ARG A 11 21.15 23.59 31.95
C ARG A 11 21.90 22.51 31.19
N ARG A 12 23.16 22.19 31.56
CA ARG A 12 23.92 21.09 30.94
C ARG A 12 23.27 19.72 31.17
N ARG A 13 22.76 19.47 32.39
CA ARG A 13 22.05 18.25 32.74
C ARG A 13 20.77 18.12 31.94
N TRP A 14 19.95 19.17 31.81
CA TRP A 14 18.74 19.19 30.99
C TRP A 14 19.02 18.89 29.52
N TRP A 15 20.04 19.54 28.91
CA TRP A 15 20.42 19.24 27.51
C TRP A 15 20.88 17.81 27.34
N ARG A 16 21.63 17.25 28.26
CA ARG A 16 22.05 15.85 28.19
C ARG A 16 20.87 14.91 28.28
N GLU A 17 19.93 15.13 29.17
CA GLU A 17 18.72 14.32 29.33
C GLU A 17 17.85 14.40 28.07
N LEU A 18 17.68 15.59 27.48
CA LEU A 18 16.99 15.79 26.23
C LEU A 18 17.64 15.02 25.06
N LEU A 19 18.94 15.11 24.91
CA LEU A 19 19.70 14.40 23.86
C LEU A 19 19.60 12.87 24.01
N ILE A 20 19.68 12.37 25.25
CA ILE A 20 19.47 10.94 25.52
C ILE A 20 18.05 10.50 25.14
N ALA A 21 17.04 11.27 25.56
CA ALA A 21 15.66 10.97 25.21
C ALA A 21 15.45 10.99 23.69
N LEU A 22 15.98 11.98 22.99
CA LEU A 22 15.94 12.05 21.53
C LEU A 22 16.62 10.82 20.87
N ALA A 23 17.80 10.46 21.35
CA ALA A 23 18.55 9.29 20.86
C ALA A 23 17.74 7.99 21.02
N ILE A 24 17.09 7.81 22.20
CA ILE A 24 16.22 6.65 22.47
C ILE A 24 15.02 6.65 21.52
N ILE A 25 14.35 7.79 21.34
CA ILE A 25 13.20 7.91 20.43
C ILE A 25 13.61 7.57 18.98
N LEU A 26 14.73 8.10 18.52
CA LEU A 26 15.26 7.81 17.18
C LEU A 26 15.65 6.34 17.03
N PHE A 27 16.27 5.75 18.03
CA PHE A 27 16.60 4.33 18.05
C PHE A 27 15.34 3.46 17.96
N VAL A 28 14.34 3.72 18.82
CA VAL A 28 13.07 2.98 18.80
C VAL A 28 12.39 3.11 17.45
N ARG A 29 12.28 4.34 16.93
CA ARG A 29 11.65 4.61 15.63
C ARG A 29 12.39 3.92 14.47
N THR A 30 13.70 3.95 14.47
CA THR A 30 14.50 3.38 13.38
C THR A 30 14.46 1.86 13.39
N PHE A 31 14.62 1.24 14.56
CA PHE A 31 14.88 -0.20 14.66
C PHE A 31 13.74 -1.04 15.21
N LEU A 32 12.87 -0.49 16.04
CA LEU A 32 11.88 -1.30 16.76
C LEU A 32 10.46 -1.13 16.22
N ALA A 33 9.95 0.09 16.28
CA ALA A 33 8.57 0.36 15.94
C ALA A 33 8.32 1.82 15.59
N GLU A 34 7.25 2.04 14.84
CA GLU A 34 6.78 3.36 14.45
C GLU A 34 5.26 3.41 14.47
N VAL A 35 4.70 4.59 14.66
CA VAL A 35 3.25 4.79 14.71
C VAL A 35 2.82 5.56 13.46
N PHE A 36 1.80 5.04 12.76
CA PHE A 36 1.26 5.65 11.54
C PHE A 36 -0.22 5.94 11.69
N LEU A 37 -0.63 7.08 11.15
CA LEU A 37 -2.03 7.43 10.97
C LEU A 37 -2.50 6.88 9.62
N ILE A 38 -3.66 6.22 9.59
CA ILE A 38 -4.27 5.72 8.35
C ILE A 38 -5.16 6.83 7.77
N PRO A 39 -4.82 7.42 6.60
CA PRO A 39 -5.59 8.53 6.07
C PRO A 39 -6.76 8.11 5.18
N THR A 40 -6.76 6.88 4.64
CA THR A 40 -7.67 6.44 3.56
C THR A 40 -8.44 5.17 3.92
N SER A 41 -9.52 4.92 3.18
CA SER A 41 -10.38 3.75 3.33
C SER A 41 -9.99 2.54 2.47
N SER A 42 -8.79 2.53 1.88
CA SER A 42 -8.35 1.42 1.00
C SER A 42 -8.26 0.05 1.70
N MET A 43 -8.18 0.04 3.04
CA MET A 43 -8.20 -1.15 3.90
C MET A 43 -9.47 -1.21 4.76
N GLU A 44 -10.56 -0.64 4.27
CA GLU A 44 -11.84 -0.49 4.98
C GLU A 44 -12.27 -1.76 5.71
N ARG A 45 -12.78 -1.61 6.94
CA ARG A 45 -13.14 -2.64 7.92
C ARG A 45 -11.97 -3.40 8.53
N THR A 46 -10.84 -3.52 7.86
CA THR A 46 -9.59 -4.03 8.45
C THR A 46 -8.87 -2.91 9.20
N LEU A 47 -8.54 -1.85 8.49
CA LEU A 47 -8.05 -0.58 9.03
C LEU A 47 -8.98 0.54 8.56
N LEU A 48 -9.39 1.40 9.47
CA LEU A 48 -10.26 2.52 9.15
C LEU A 48 -9.44 3.81 9.02
N ALA A 49 -9.94 4.76 8.25
CA ALA A 49 -9.38 6.10 8.27
C ALA A 49 -9.41 6.66 9.70
N TRP A 50 -8.34 7.35 10.07
CA TRP A 50 -8.07 7.88 11.40
C TRP A 50 -7.78 6.81 12.46
N ASP A 51 -7.42 5.59 12.06
CA ASP A 51 -6.74 4.65 12.94
C ASP A 51 -5.29 5.06 13.13
N LEU A 52 -4.83 5.17 14.36
CA LEU A 52 -3.42 5.30 14.73
C LEU A 52 -2.88 3.91 15.01
N VAL A 53 -1.94 3.44 14.19
CA VAL A 53 -1.53 2.04 14.15
C VAL A 53 -0.08 1.87 14.60
N PHE A 54 0.15 0.92 15.50
CA PHE A 54 1.50 0.51 15.89
C PHE A 54 2.08 -0.46 14.86
N VAL A 55 3.21 -0.10 14.30
CA VAL A 55 3.91 -0.87 13.26
C VAL A 55 5.24 -1.38 13.80
N SER A 56 5.38 -2.69 13.87
CA SER A 56 6.62 -3.34 14.26
C SER A 56 7.55 -3.50 13.07
N LYS A 57 8.78 -3.05 13.21
CA LYS A 57 9.87 -3.25 12.24
C LYS A 57 10.59 -4.57 12.47
N LEU A 58 10.53 -5.11 13.67
CA LEU A 58 11.20 -6.34 14.05
C LEU A 58 10.62 -7.59 13.38
N HIS A 59 9.33 -7.56 13.00
CA HIS A 59 8.71 -8.73 12.35
C HIS A 59 9.47 -9.15 11.11
N TYR A 60 9.77 -8.20 10.21
CA TYR A 60 10.45 -8.47 8.94
C TYR A 60 11.92 -8.04 8.95
N GLY A 61 12.40 -7.54 10.11
CA GLY A 61 13.72 -6.95 10.27
C GLY A 61 13.78 -5.47 9.91
N PRO A 62 14.38 -4.63 10.78
CA PRO A 62 14.50 -3.20 10.52
C PRO A 62 15.48 -2.94 9.37
N ARG A 63 15.15 -1.94 8.55
CA ARG A 63 16.08 -1.39 7.55
C ARG A 63 17.09 -0.48 8.23
N LEU A 64 18.34 -0.56 7.81
CA LEU A 64 19.32 0.48 8.18
C LEU A 64 18.95 1.80 7.47
N PRO A 65 19.20 2.95 8.10
CA PRO A 65 18.97 4.25 7.46
C PRO A 65 19.75 4.37 6.16
N MET A 66 19.04 4.59 5.05
CA MET A 66 19.66 4.81 3.74
C MET A 66 20.17 6.25 3.61
N VAL A 67 19.52 7.19 4.29
CA VAL A 67 19.91 8.60 4.33
C VAL A 67 20.16 9.03 5.77
N PRO A 68 21.42 9.01 6.24
CA PRO A 68 21.74 9.39 7.61
C PRO A 68 21.47 10.88 7.91
N LEU A 69 21.54 11.73 6.87
CA LEU A 69 21.34 13.18 6.98
C LEU A 69 19.91 13.57 6.61
N ALA A 70 18.93 13.01 7.32
CA ALA A 70 17.52 13.36 7.17
C ALA A 70 16.97 13.98 8.45
N ILE A 71 16.08 14.97 8.31
CA ILE A 71 15.40 15.56 9.47
C ILE A 71 14.41 14.51 10.02
N PRO A 72 14.55 14.12 11.29
CA PRO A 72 13.65 13.15 11.88
C PRO A 72 12.20 13.63 11.83
N PHE A 73 11.27 12.68 11.61
CA PHE A 73 9.81 12.90 11.58
C PHE A 73 9.27 13.66 10.36
N ILE A 74 10.09 14.08 9.43
CA ILE A 74 9.67 14.73 8.19
C ILE A 74 10.00 13.80 7.02
N HIS A 75 9.02 13.51 6.18
CA HIS A 75 9.22 12.78 4.92
C HIS A 75 9.31 13.79 3.77
N ASN A 76 10.11 13.47 2.76
CA ASN A 76 10.30 14.21 1.51
C ASN A 76 10.69 15.69 1.68
N HIS A 77 9.75 16.55 2.02
CA HIS A 77 9.95 18.01 2.06
C HIS A 77 9.54 18.58 3.41
N ILE A 78 10.21 19.65 3.81
CA ILE A 78 9.82 20.44 4.98
C ILE A 78 8.44 21.05 4.68
N PRO A 79 7.42 20.85 5.54
CA PRO A 79 6.08 21.33 5.30
C PRO A 79 6.06 22.82 4.92
N PHE A 80 5.27 23.15 3.91
CA PHE A 80 5.07 24.52 3.39
C PHE A 80 6.27 25.18 2.70
N THR A 81 7.41 24.51 2.53
CA THR A 81 8.63 25.15 1.97
C THR A 81 9.06 24.58 0.62
N GLY A 82 8.68 23.34 0.29
CA GLY A 82 9.19 22.63 -0.87
C GLY A 82 10.69 22.24 -0.80
N ILE A 83 11.35 22.52 0.33
CA ILE A 83 12.76 22.18 0.56
C ILE A 83 12.84 20.71 0.98
N PRO A 84 13.73 19.88 0.38
CA PRO A 84 13.94 18.51 0.83
C PRO A 84 14.29 18.43 2.33
N SER A 85 13.70 17.48 3.03
CA SER A 85 13.95 17.24 4.46
C SER A 85 15.23 16.43 4.71
N TYR A 86 16.01 16.16 3.69
CA TYR A 86 17.22 15.35 3.74
C TYR A 86 18.29 15.90 2.81
N LEU A 87 19.54 15.50 3.10
CA LEU A 87 20.67 15.74 2.22
C LEU A 87 21.09 14.39 1.60
N ASP A 88 21.08 14.33 0.29
CA ASP A 88 21.44 13.16 -0.51
C ASP A 88 22.93 12.98 -0.75
N TRP A 89 23.76 13.75 -0.06
CA TRP A 89 25.23 13.67 -0.15
C TRP A 89 25.79 12.31 0.26
N ILE A 90 25.08 11.62 1.17
CA ILE A 90 25.43 10.29 1.64
C ILE A 90 24.16 9.42 1.54
N VAL A 91 24.13 8.58 0.50
CA VAL A 91 23.10 7.53 0.35
C VAL A 91 23.78 6.18 0.56
N LEU A 92 23.36 5.47 1.59
CA LEU A 92 23.88 4.14 1.91
C LEU A 92 23.08 3.07 1.16
N PRO A 93 23.73 1.97 0.75
CA PRO A 93 23.01 0.87 0.11
C PRO A 93 21.99 0.25 1.05
N TYR A 94 20.90 -0.25 0.45
CA TYR A 94 19.87 -0.98 1.20
C TYR A 94 20.48 -2.15 1.97
N LYS A 95 20.21 -2.19 3.27
CA LYS A 95 20.48 -3.32 4.14
C LYS A 95 19.36 -3.50 5.15
N ARG A 96 18.98 -4.74 5.38
CA ARG A 96 17.97 -5.15 6.35
C ARG A 96 18.56 -6.11 7.36
N LEU A 97 18.31 -5.88 8.64
CA LEU A 97 18.67 -6.83 9.69
C LEU A 97 17.70 -8.02 9.68
N PRO A 98 18.09 -9.16 10.24
CA PRO A 98 17.19 -10.32 10.34
C PRO A 98 15.90 -9.98 11.07
N GLY A 99 14.78 -10.47 10.56
CA GLY A 99 13.46 -10.38 11.19
C GLY A 99 13.06 -11.65 11.89
N PHE A 100 11.97 -11.59 12.67
CA PHE A 100 11.45 -12.78 13.37
C PHE A 100 10.72 -13.74 12.43
N LYS A 101 10.13 -13.23 11.35
CA LYS A 101 9.35 -14.01 10.39
C LYS A 101 9.52 -13.48 8.97
N PRO A 102 9.47 -14.34 7.96
CA PRO A 102 9.34 -13.89 6.58
C PRO A 102 7.96 -13.27 6.36
N ILE A 103 7.85 -12.41 5.35
CA ILE A 103 6.58 -11.90 4.87
C ILE A 103 5.77 -13.05 4.26
N GLN A 104 4.50 -13.14 4.61
CA GLN A 104 3.59 -14.18 4.15
C GLN A 104 2.38 -13.60 3.43
N ARG A 105 1.75 -14.41 2.59
CA ARG A 105 0.45 -14.08 1.99
C ARG A 105 -0.58 -13.85 3.10
N GLY A 106 -1.37 -12.79 2.97
CA GLY A 106 -2.33 -12.37 3.97
C GLY A 106 -1.78 -11.33 4.97
N ASP A 107 -0.47 -11.17 5.11
CA ASP A 107 0.11 -10.15 5.96
C ASP A 107 -0.27 -8.73 5.48
N ILE A 108 -0.56 -7.84 6.42
CA ILE A 108 -0.70 -6.42 6.11
C ILE A 108 0.68 -5.78 6.23
N LEU A 109 1.06 -5.02 5.21
CA LEU A 109 2.37 -4.40 5.09
C LEU A 109 2.25 -2.88 5.13
N VAL A 110 3.12 -2.23 5.89
CA VAL A 110 3.46 -0.83 5.69
C VAL A 110 4.71 -0.77 4.83
N PHE A 111 4.66 0.01 3.78
CA PHE A 111 5.75 0.16 2.80
C PHE A 111 5.78 1.57 2.23
N ASN A 112 6.93 1.97 1.71
CA ASN A 112 7.07 3.22 0.98
C ASN A 112 6.47 3.08 -0.42
N TYR A 113 5.79 4.10 -0.90
CA TYR A 113 5.12 4.10 -2.20
C TYR A 113 6.13 3.93 -3.34
N PRO A 114 5.96 2.92 -4.22
CA PRO A 114 7.01 2.60 -5.18
C PRO A 114 6.92 3.35 -6.52
N ALA A 115 5.89 4.17 -6.74
CA ALA A 115 5.50 4.58 -8.09
C ALA A 115 5.16 6.07 -8.23
N ASP A 116 6.07 6.94 -7.81
CA ASP A 116 5.85 8.41 -7.86
C ASP A 116 5.74 8.97 -9.27
N ASP A 117 6.30 8.27 -10.25
CA ASP A 117 6.28 8.62 -11.67
C ASP A 117 4.94 8.35 -12.38
N ILE A 118 4.02 7.59 -11.75
CA ILE A 118 2.71 7.27 -12.34
C ILE A 118 1.67 8.36 -12.04
N LEU A 119 1.80 9.06 -10.92
CA LEU A 119 0.85 10.10 -10.54
C LEU A 119 1.20 11.41 -11.24
N PRO A 120 0.29 11.96 -12.11
CA PRO A 120 0.47 13.29 -12.66
C PRO A 120 0.60 14.29 -11.50
N ASN A 121 1.63 15.10 -11.50
CA ASN A 121 1.94 16.11 -10.47
C ASN A 121 2.47 15.55 -9.13
N SER A 122 3.06 14.36 -9.07
CA SER A 122 3.82 13.97 -7.90
C SER A 122 5.07 14.87 -7.78
N PRO A 123 5.23 15.62 -6.67
CA PRO A 123 6.41 16.47 -6.47
C PRO A 123 7.70 15.68 -6.21
N ASP A 124 7.63 14.38 -6.16
CA ASP A 124 8.67 13.50 -5.62
C ASP A 124 9.58 12.86 -6.67
N VAL A 125 9.59 13.39 -7.90
CA VAL A 125 10.58 12.99 -8.91
C VAL A 125 11.91 13.66 -8.60
N GLY A 126 12.57 13.23 -7.55
CA GLY A 126 13.95 13.61 -7.26
C GLY A 126 14.93 12.79 -8.12
N PRO A 127 16.13 13.33 -8.37
CA PRO A 127 17.14 12.66 -9.19
C PRO A 127 17.69 11.36 -8.57
N VAL A 128 17.36 11.07 -7.31
CA VAL A 128 17.85 9.89 -6.59
C VAL A 128 16.68 9.09 -6.05
N TYR A 129 16.64 7.81 -6.42
CA TYR A 129 15.67 6.87 -5.92
C TYR A 129 16.01 6.45 -4.48
N ILE A 130 15.29 7.03 -3.51
CA ILE A 130 15.48 6.73 -2.08
C ILE A 130 14.16 6.25 -1.48
N PRO A 131 13.92 4.94 -1.38
CA PRO A 131 12.67 4.39 -0.86
C PRO A 131 12.26 4.96 0.49
N SER A 132 13.19 5.13 1.42
CA SER A 132 12.90 5.58 2.79
C SER A 132 12.37 7.00 2.90
N MET A 133 12.48 7.82 1.86
CA MET A 133 12.01 9.20 1.83
C MET A 133 10.61 9.33 1.22
N LYS A 134 10.06 8.25 0.66
CA LYS A 134 8.75 8.23 0.03
C LYS A 134 7.60 8.05 1.01
N GLU A 135 6.39 8.42 0.59
CA GLU A 135 5.19 8.27 1.41
C GLU A 135 4.94 6.82 1.85
N ASN A 136 4.34 6.66 3.02
CA ASN A 136 4.01 5.36 3.56
C ASN A 136 2.59 4.94 3.17
N TYR A 137 2.48 3.73 2.61
CA TYR A 137 1.23 3.09 2.24
C TYR A 137 1.00 1.83 3.08
N VAL A 138 -0.26 1.45 3.23
CA VAL A 138 -0.63 0.20 3.88
C VAL A 138 -1.55 -0.60 2.96
N LYS A 139 -1.18 -1.86 2.71
CA LYS A 139 -1.95 -2.82 1.88
C LYS A 139 -1.73 -4.25 2.39
N ARG A 140 -2.53 -5.17 1.89
CA ARG A 140 -2.37 -6.61 2.16
C ARG A 140 -1.48 -7.26 1.12
N CYS A 141 -0.48 -8.02 1.58
CA CYS A 141 0.33 -8.89 0.74
C CYS A 141 -0.53 -10.05 0.22
N VAL A 142 -0.77 -10.10 -1.08
CA VAL A 142 -1.56 -11.16 -1.71
C VAL A 142 -0.67 -12.21 -2.36
N ALA A 143 0.54 -11.84 -2.78
CA ALA A 143 1.52 -12.76 -3.35
C ALA A 143 2.95 -12.41 -2.90
N VAL A 144 3.79 -13.42 -2.76
CA VAL A 144 5.18 -13.34 -2.29
C VAL A 144 6.14 -13.73 -3.41
N PRO A 145 7.47 -13.47 -3.26
CA PRO A 145 8.44 -13.81 -4.30
C PRO A 145 8.34 -15.29 -4.74
N GLY A 146 8.32 -15.51 -6.04
CA GLY A 146 8.17 -16.82 -6.67
C GLY A 146 6.73 -17.27 -6.93
N ASP A 147 5.74 -16.43 -6.59
CA ASP A 147 4.35 -16.70 -6.94
C ASP A 147 4.01 -16.24 -8.36
N THR A 148 3.09 -16.94 -8.98
CA THR A 148 2.35 -16.45 -10.14
C THR A 148 0.98 -16.01 -9.68
N LEU A 149 0.74 -14.69 -9.78
CA LEU A 149 -0.51 -14.04 -9.38
C LEU A 149 -1.42 -13.87 -10.59
N GLU A 150 -2.70 -14.11 -10.39
CA GLU A 150 -3.75 -13.80 -11.35
C GLU A 150 -5.03 -13.40 -10.61
N VAL A 151 -5.79 -12.47 -11.17
CA VAL A 151 -7.14 -12.13 -10.71
C VAL A 151 -8.11 -12.55 -11.80
N ARG A 152 -9.08 -13.41 -11.48
CA ARG A 152 -10.16 -13.87 -12.37
C ARG A 152 -11.49 -13.56 -11.73
N ALA A 153 -12.30 -12.77 -12.40
CA ALA A 153 -13.61 -12.35 -11.89
C ALA A 153 -13.56 -11.85 -10.42
N GLY A 154 -12.57 -11.01 -10.11
CA GLY A 154 -12.36 -10.42 -8.77
C GLY A 154 -11.72 -11.35 -7.74
N VAL A 155 -11.51 -12.63 -8.05
CA VAL A 155 -10.88 -13.62 -7.16
C VAL A 155 -9.38 -13.70 -7.46
N VAL A 156 -8.57 -13.60 -6.41
CA VAL A 156 -7.12 -13.78 -6.50
C VAL A 156 -6.78 -15.26 -6.58
N TYR A 157 -5.96 -15.62 -7.57
CA TYR A 157 -5.36 -16.94 -7.72
C TYR A 157 -3.85 -16.84 -7.57
N ILE A 158 -3.27 -17.80 -6.83
CA ILE A 158 -1.83 -17.93 -6.62
C ILE A 158 -1.41 -19.31 -7.09
N ASN A 159 -0.51 -19.35 -8.06
CA ASN A 159 -0.04 -20.61 -8.66
C ASN A 159 -1.21 -21.49 -9.15
N GLY A 160 -2.22 -20.86 -9.76
CA GLY A 160 -3.42 -21.50 -10.31
C GLY A 160 -4.47 -21.93 -9.28
N LYS A 161 -4.26 -21.69 -7.97
CA LYS A 161 -5.21 -22.02 -6.89
C LYS A 161 -5.79 -20.76 -6.28
N PRO A 162 -7.05 -20.79 -5.79
CA PRO A 162 -7.61 -19.64 -5.06
C PRO A 162 -6.71 -19.22 -3.90
N GLY A 163 -6.37 -17.95 -3.83
CA GLY A 163 -5.55 -17.36 -2.78
C GLY A 163 -6.35 -17.03 -1.52
N TYR A 164 -5.64 -16.49 -0.52
CA TYR A 164 -6.23 -16.03 0.72
C TYR A 164 -7.25 -14.91 0.47
N GLN A 165 -8.44 -15.05 1.02
CA GLN A 165 -9.50 -14.05 0.98
C GLN A 165 -9.71 -13.48 2.39
N PRO A 166 -9.43 -12.19 2.64
CA PRO A 166 -9.67 -11.58 3.93
C PRO A 166 -11.18 -11.50 4.23
N ARG A 167 -11.55 -11.68 5.50
CA ARG A 167 -12.94 -11.64 5.95
C ARG A 167 -13.67 -10.34 5.56
N TYR A 168 -12.95 -9.24 5.58
CA TYR A 168 -13.48 -7.90 5.33
C TYR A 168 -13.25 -7.40 3.89
N LEU A 169 -12.95 -8.30 2.97
CA LEU A 169 -12.77 -7.98 1.56
C LEU A 169 -14.01 -7.28 1.00
N GLN A 170 -13.87 -5.99 0.62
CA GLN A 170 -14.95 -5.20 0.04
C GLN A 170 -15.05 -5.48 -1.46
N MET A 171 -16.21 -5.95 -1.89
CA MET A 171 -16.55 -6.11 -3.30
C MET A 171 -17.63 -5.10 -3.69
N ARG A 172 -17.77 -4.85 -4.98
CA ARG A 172 -18.77 -3.94 -5.53
C ARG A 172 -20.02 -4.69 -5.91
N TYR A 173 -21.17 -4.17 -5.49
CA TYR A 173 -22.48 -4.68 -5.82
C TYR A 173 -23.33 -3.59 -6.47
N ILE A 174 -24.22 -3.98 -7.39
CA ILE A 174 -25.32 -3.14 -7.86
C ILE A 174 -26.58 -3.54 -7.08
N ALA A 175 -27.23 -2.52 -6.52
CA ALA A 175 -28.54 -2.64 -5.92
C ALA A 175 -29.47 -1.67 -6.64
N ARG A 176 -30.59 -2.17 -7.21
CA ARG A 176 -31.66 -1.35 -7.81
C ARG A 176 -32.92 -1.49 -6.99
N ALA A 177 -33.41 -0.37 -6.49
CA ALA A 177 -34.68 -0.33 -5.75
C ALA A 177 -35.85 -0.51 -6.69
N ARG A 178 -36.91 -1.19 -6.22
CA ARG A 178 -38.14 -1.46 -6.96
C ARG A 178 -38.97 -0.18 -7.14
N THR A 179 -39.09 0.58 -6.06
CA THR A 179 -39.88 1.82 -6.03
C THR A 179 -39.13 2.89 -5.21
N GLY A 180 -38.86 4.05 -5.84
CA GLY A 180 -38.18 5.15 -5.14
C GLY A 180 -36.76 4.83 -4.61
N PRO A 181 -36.14 5.74 -3.88
CA PRO A 181 -34.80 5.56 -3.31
C PRO A 181 -34.82 4.63 -2.09
N LEU A 182 -33.70 3.89 -1.87
CA LEU A 182 -33.50 3.12 -0.64
C LEU A 182 -33.42 4.06 0.57
N SER A 183 -34.07 3.64 1.68
CA SER A 183 -34.06 4.43 2.92
C SER A 183 -32.63 4.60 3.45
N TYR A 184 -32.19 5.84 3.58
CA TYR A 184 -30.85 6.16 4.16
C TYR A 184 -30.66 5.55 5.56
N ARG A 185 -31.69 5.63 6.43
CA ARG A 185 -31.64 5.03 7.77
C ARG A 185 -31.46 3.51 7.73
N ALA A 186 -32.04 2.85 6.73
CA ALA A 186 -31.88 1.43 6.56
C ALA A 186 -30.47 1.08 6.07
N LEU A 187 -29.93 1.84 5.12
CA LEU A 187 -28.52 1.70 4.67
C LEU A 187 -27.53 1.93 5.82
N GLU A 188 -27.76 2.94 6.64
CA GLU A 188 -26.91 3.27 7.80
C GLU A 188 -26.82 2.12 8.81
N ARG A 189 -27.92 1.38 9.04
CA ARG A 189 -27.94 0.18 9.91
C ARG A 189 -27.03 -0.94 9.41
N PHE A 190 -26.76 -1.00 8.10
CA PHE A 190 -25.77 -1.91 7.50
C PHE A 190 -24.35 -1.34 7.47
N GLY A 191 -24.14 -0.16 8.07
CA GLY A 191 -22.87 0.52 8.12
C GLY A 191 -22.49 1.21 6.81
N PHE A 192 -23.48 1.55 5.98
CA PHE A 192 -23.25 2.36 4.81
C PHE A 192 -23.16 3.84 5.18
N ARG A 193 -22.17 4.49 4.60
CA ARG A 193 -21.89 5.92 4.78
C ARG A 193 -22.11 6.66 3.46
N PRO A 194 -22.81 7.81 3.46
CA PRO A 194 -23.21 8.50 2.25
C PRO A 194 -22.04 9.12 1.49
N PRO A 195 -22.24 9.43 0.20
CA PRO A 195 -21.38 10.34 -0.53
C PRO A 195 -21.19 11.65 0.24
N GLY A 196 -19.95 12.17 0.28
CA GLY A 196 -19.59 13.35 1.07
C GLY A 196 -19.15 13.07 2.50
N SER A 197 -19.33 11.86 3.03
CA SER A 197 -18.67 11.44 4.28
C SER A 197 -17.18 11.21 4.07
N SER A 198 -16.41 11.17 5.15
CA SER A 198 -14.95 10.91 5.09
C SER A 198 -14.58 9.57 4.44
N ASN A 199 -15.50 8.61 4.45
CA ASN A 199 -15.29 7.27 3.87
C ASN A 199 -16.61 6.74 3.27
N PRO A 200 -17.04 7.24 2.12
CA PRO A 200 -18.25 6.75 1.49
C PRO A 200 -18.05 5.32 1.01
N ASN A 201 -19.05 4.47 1.24
CA ASN A 201 -19.05 3.09 0.80
C ASN A 201 -20.31 2.70 0.01
N TRP A 202 -21.01 3.70 -0.51
CA TRP A 202 -22.01 3.58 -1.55
C TRP A 202 -22.04 4.82 -2.44
N ILE A 203 -22.43 4.64 -3.70
CA ILE A 203 -22.49 5.70 -4.72
C ILE A 203 -23.83 5.56 -5.45
N PRO A 204 -24.70 6.59 -5.48
CA PRO A 204 -25.88 6.57 -6.32
C PRO A 204 -25.45 6.69 -7.78
N LEU A 205 -26.00 5.85 -8.65
CA LEU A 205 -25.85 5.90 -10.11
C LEU A 205 -27.00 6.66 -10.75
N ASP A 206 -28.20 6.46 -10.19
CA ASP A 206 -29.42 7.18 -10.51
C ASP A 206 -30.34 7.20 -9.27
N ASP A 207 -31.59 7.64 -9.40
CA ASP A 207 -32.55 7.79 -8.30
C ASP A 207 -32.86 6.47 -7.58
N ARG A 208 -32.59 5.32 -8.19
CA ARG A 208 -32.94 3.99 -7.65
C ARG A 208 -31.79 2.98 -7.70
N THR A 209 -30.68 3.29 -8.37
CA THR A 209 -29.57 2.36 -8.58
C THR A 209 -28.33 2.83 -7.83
N TYR A 210 -27.68 1.91 -7.13
CA TYR A 210 -26.54 2.19 -6.26
C TYR A 210 -25.40 1.22 -6.52
N HIS A 211 -24.17 1.73 -6.52
CA HIS A 211 -23.00 0.93 -6.20
C HIS A 211 -22.86 0.84 -4.68
N LEU A 212 -22.82 -0.38 -4.16
CA LEU A 212 -22.58 -0.66 -2.74
C LEU A 212 -21.26 -1.42 -2.60
N PHE A 213 -20.43 -0.99 -1.65
CA PHE A 213 -19.14 -1.66 -1.35
C PHE A 213 -19.24 -2.36 0.00
N MET A 214 -19.18 -3.69 0.00
CA MET A 214 -19.36 -4.49 1.20
C MET A 214 -18.70 -5.87 1.07
N PRO A 215 -18.39 -6.54 2.21
CA PRO A 215 -17.97 -7.94 2.19
C PRO A 215 -19.11 -8.89 1.79
N ALA A 216 -18.74 -10.04 1.23
CA ALA A 216 -19.70 -11.04 0.75
C ALA A 216 -20.69 -11.52 1.84
N TYR A 217 -20.23 -11.66 3.10
CA TYR A 217 -21.12 -12.06 4.21
C TYR A 217 -22.22 -11.00 4.48
N LEU A 218 -21.89 -9.72 4.29
CA LEU A 218 -22.85 -8.65 4.48
C LEU A 218 -23.79 -8.51 3.29
N ALA A 219 -23.32 -8.80 2.08
CA ALA A 219 -24.11 -8.76 0.86
C ALA A 219 -25.32 -9.72 0.95
N LYS A 220 -25.12 -10.94 1.46
CA LYS A 220 -26.18 -11.90 1.68
C LYS A 220 -27.22 -11.38 2.69
N ALA A 221 -26.79 -10.85 3.82
CA ALA A 221 -27.67 -10.27 4.83
C ALA A 221 -28.42 -9.04 4.31
N PHE A 222 -27.76 -8.22 3.48
CA PHE A 222 -28.38 -7.07 2.82
C PHE A 222 -29.49 -7.50 1.85
N GLU A 223 -29.21 -8.46 0.98
CA GLU A 223 -30.16 -9.00 0.02
C GLU A 223 -31.41 -9.57 0.73
N GLU A 224 -31.21 -10.31 1.82
CA GLU A 224 -32.33 -10.85 2.62
C GLU A 224 -33.16 -9.73 3.26
N ALA A 225 -32.51 -8.72 3.85
CA ALA A 225 -33.18 -7.62 4.54
C ALA A 225 -33.96 -6.68 3.60
N PHE A 226 -33.48 -6.51 2.38
CA PHE A 226 -34.11 -5.61 1.38
C PHE A 226 -34.83 -6.36 0.25
N ARG A 227 -35.10 -7.64 0.41
CA ARG A 227 -35.72 -8.49 -0.64
C ARG A 227 -36.99 -7.90 -1.24
N SER A 228 -37.85 -7.27 -0.42
CA SER A 228 -39.08 -6.61 -0.89
C SER A 228 -38.84 -5.31 -1.63
N ASP A 229 -37.75 -4.61 -1.28
CA ASP A 229 -37.46 -3.27 -1.77
C ASP A 229 -36.59 -3.29 -3.02
N LEU A 230 -35.90 -4.40 -3.28
CA LEU A 230 -34.98 -4.55 -4.40
C LEU A 230 -35.64 -5.16 -5.63
N ASP A 231 -35.37 -4.57 -6.78
CA ASP A 231 -35.67 -5.11 -8.10
C ASP A 231 -34.51 -6.03 -8.55
N THR A 232 -33.24 -5.56 -8.40
CA THR A 232 -32.05 -6.35 -8.71
C THR A 232 -30.99 -6.14 -7.66
N PHE A 233 -30.22 -7.22 -7.36
CA PHE A 233 -29.03 -7.17 -6.54
C PHE A 233 -28.02 -8.21 -7.02
N TYR A 234 -26.81 -7.78 -7.37
CA TYR A 234 -25.76 -8.67 -7.83
C TYR A 234 -24.36 -8.06 -7.66
N GLN A 235 -23.36 -8.91 -7.59
CA GLN A 235 -21.96 -8.48 -7.61
C GLN A 235 -21.58 -7.94 -8.99
N HIS A 236 -21.10 -6.70 -9.04
CA HIS A 236 -20.72 -6.06 -10.29
C HIS A 236 -19.23 -6.24 -10.56
N LEU A 237 -18.90 -7.03 -11.56
CA LEU A 237 -17.56 -7.29 -12.04
C LEU A 237 -17.34 -6.65 -13.41
N GLN A 238 -16.12 -6.20 -13.68
CA GLN A 238 -15.72 -5.73 -15.01
C GLN A 238 -15.52 -6.93 -15.93
N PRO A 239 -16.10 -6.92 -17.14
CA PRO A 239 -15.86 -7.96 -18.13
C PRO A 239 -14.38 -8.04 -18.55
N PRO A 240 -13.85 -9.23 -18.88
CA PRO A 240 -12.45 -9.40 -19.29
C PRO A 240 -12.05 -8.63 -20.55
N ASN A 241 -13.02 -8.27 -21.40
CA ASN A 241 -12.80 -7.54 -22.65
C ASN A 241 -12.80 -6.01 -22.51
N GLU A 242 -12.94 -5.50 -21.30
CA GLU A 242 -12.92 -4.08 -20.98
C GLU A 242 -11.62 -3.70 -20.23
N PRO A 243 -10.47 -3.54 -20.93
CA PRO A 243 -9.21 -3.21 -20.28
C PRO A 243 -9.21 -1.78 -19.74
N LEU A 244 -8.49 -1.57 -18.62
CA LEU A 244 -8.20 -0.25 -18.09
C LEU A 244 -6.74 0.11 -18.39
N ARG A 245 -6.52 1.26 -19.01
CA ARG A 245 -5.16 1.72 -19.41
C ARG A 245 -4.26 2.04 -18.21
N GLU A 246 -4.86 2.32 -17.07
CA GLU A 246 -4.18 2.63 -15.82
C GLU A 246 -3.63 1.39 -15.10
N MET A 247 -3.93 0.18 -15.63
CA MET A 247 -3.41 -1.05 -15.04
C MET A 247 -1.95 -1.28 -15.41
N TYR A 248 -1.15 -1.66 -14.42
CA TYR A 248 0.19 -2.17 -14.67
C TYR A 248 0.14 -3.34 -15.66
N PRO A 249 1.07 -3.44 -16.64
CA PRO A 249 2.29 -2.65 -16.81
C PRO A 249 2.13 -1.39 -17.67
N HIS A 250 0.93 -0.87 -17.88
CA HIS A 250 0.59 0.30 -18.72
C HIS A 250 0.89 0.07 -20.23
N ASP A 251 0.87 -1.18 -20.66
CA ASP A 251 1.11 -1.59 -22.05
C ASP A 251 -0.18 -2.16 -22.63
N THR A 252 -0.56 -1.70 -23.80
CA THR A 252 -1.81 -2.08 -24.51
C THR A 252 -1.87 -3.54 -24.93
N ALA A 253 -0.74 -4.26 -24.92
CA ALA A 253 -0.70 -5.70 -25.14
C ALA A 253 -1.39 -6.50 -24.03
N PHE A 254 -1.50 -5.90 -22.82
CA PHE A 254 -2.15 -6.52 -21.66
C PHE A 254 -3.55 -5.92 -21.47
N ARG A 255 -4.57 -6.76 -21.66
CA ARG A 255 -5.98 -6.34 -21.55
C ARG A 255 -6.52 -6.53 -20.14
N TRP A 256 -5.82 -5.99 -19.15
CA TRP A 256 -6.15 -6.16 -17.75
C TRP A 256 -7.08 -5.07 -17.22
N ASN A 257 -7.85 -5.43 -16.19
CA ASN A 257 -8.71 -4.52 -15.45
C ASN A 257 -8.75 -4.89 -13.96
N LEU A 258 -9.60 -4.25 -13.17
CA LEU A 258 -9.66 -4.47 -11.71
C LEU A 258 -10.00 -5.91 -11.33
N ASP A 259 -10.83 -6.59 -12.15
CA ASP A 259 -11.37 -7.91 -11.86
C ASP A 259 -10.71 -9.03 -12.66
N ASN A 260 -9.93 -8.67 -13.68
CA ASN A 260 -9.23 -9.62 -14.56
C ASN A 260 -7.82 -9.08 -14.82
N TRP A 261 -6.84 -9.57 -14.06
CA TRP A 261 -5.47 -9.07 -14.05
C TRP A 261 -4.47 -10.22 -13.98
N GLY A 262 -3.38 -10.13 -14.73
CA GLY A 262 -2.36 -11.18 -14.81
C GLY A 262 -2.63 -12.19 -15.94
N PRO A 263 -1.90 -13.35 -15.96
CA PRO A 263 -0.95 -13.81 -14.94
C PRO A 263 0.34 -13.00 -14.90
N PHE A 264 0.90 -12.84 -13.70
CA PHE A 264 2.17 -12.15 -13.45
C PHE A 264 3.03 -12.96 -12.47
N TYR A 265 4.25 -13.29 -12.87
CA TYR A 265 5.23 -13.95 -12.00
C TYR A 265 5.95 -12.89 -11.14
N LEU A 266 5.99 -13.09 -9.82
CA LEU A 266 6.73 -12.24 -8.89
C LEU A 266 8.17 -12.75 -8.72
N PRO A 267 9.15 -11.98 -9.18
CA PRO A 267 10.53 -12.43 -9.12
C PRO A 267 11.05 -12.56 -7.69
N ARG A 268 11.89 -13.57 -7.46
CA ARG A 268 12.78 -13.67 -6.30
C ARG A 268 14.14 -13.08 -6.65
N LYS A 269 14.85 -12.68 -5.65
CA LYS A 269 16.29 -12.42 -5.80
C LYS A 269 16.99 -13.65 -6.35
N GLY A 270 17.75 -13.46 -7.45
CA GLY A 270 18.44 -14.52 -8.15
C GLY A 270 17.64 -15.23 -9.25
N ASP A 271 16.35 -14.99 -9.37
CA ASP A 271 15.56 -15.53 -10.49
C ASP A 271 16.01 -14.92 -11.81
N ARG A 272 16.12 -15.77 -12.84
CA ARG A 272 16.56 -15.39 -14.17
C ARG A 272 15.43 -15.52 -15.18
N ILE A 273 15.17 -14.46 -15.93
CA ILE A 273 14.17 -14.43 -16.99
C ILE A 273 14.80 -14.11 -18.35
N PRO A 274 14.27 -14.64 -19.46
CA PRO A 274 14.67 -14.19 -20.80
C PRO A 274 14.10 -12.79 -21.08
N LEU A 275 14.86 -11.93 -21.74
CA LEU A 275 14.47 -10.57 -22.12
C LEU A 275 13.71 -10.61 -23.47
N THR A 276 12.52 -11.22 -23.46
CA THR A 276 11.56 -11.17 -24.57
C THR A 276 10.80 -9.85 -24.56
N ALA A 277 10.16 -9.47 -25.65
CA ALA A 277 9.31 -8.26 -25.71
C ALA A 277 8.25 -8.26 -24.60
N GLN A 278 7.61 -9.42 -24.36
CA GLN A 278 6.62 -9.57 -23.29
C GLN A 278 7.23 -9.38 -21.89
N HIS A 279 8.38 -9.99 -21.61
CA HIS A 279 9.04 -9.83 -20.32
C HIS A 279 9.57 -8.40 -20.11
N ILE A 280 10.04 -7.76 -21.16
CA ILE A 280 10.46 -6.35 -21.10
C ILE A 280 9.26 -5.48 -20.72
N ALA A 281 8.11 -5.66 -21.36
CA ALA A 281 6.91 -4.91 -21.02
C ALA A 281 6.46 -5.13 -19.57
N LEU A 282 6.55 -6.38 -19.05
CA LEU A 282 6.17 -6.71 -17.69
C LEU A 282 7.17 -6.25 -16.62
N TYR A 283 8.47 -6.27 -16.93
CA TYR A 283 9.51 -6.13 -15.90
C TYR A 283 10.44 -4.92 -16.07
N ARG A 284 10.28 -4.13 -17.15
CA ARG A 284 11.10 -2.93 -17.36
C ARG A 284 11.17 -2.03 -16.15
N ARG A 285 10.01 -1.76 -15.51
CA ARG A 285 9.94 -0.93 -14.31
C ARG A 285 10.75 -1.50 -13.15
N LEU A 286 10.76 -2.83 -12.97
CA LEU A 286 11.52 -3.48 -11.91
C LEU A 286 13.02 -3.32 -12.17
N ILE A 287 13.42 -3.52 -13.43
CA ILE A 287 14.82 -3.49 -13.88
C ILE A 287 15.36 -2.06 -13.84
N GLU A 288 14.66 -1.11 -14.47
CA GLU A 288 15.12 0.28 -14.57
C GLU A 288 14.81 1.10 -13.31
N GLY A 289 13.56 1.03 -12.82
CA GLY A 289 13.09 1.90 -11.76
C GLY A 289 13.53 1.48 -10.36
N TYR A 290 13.69 0.19 -10.09
CA TYR A 290 13.98 -0.32 -8.74
C TYR A 290 15.38 -0.92 -8.61
N GLU A 291 15.95 -1.48 -9.67
CA GLU A 291 17.30 -2.06 -9.65
C GLU A 291 18.34 -1.17 -10.35
N GLY A 292 17.88 -0.05 -10.97
CA GLY A 292 18.75 1.02 -11.45
C GLY A 292 19.52 0.73 -12.74
N HIS A 293 19.10 -0.29 -13.49
CA HIS A 293 19.71 -0.64 -14.77
C HIS A 293 19.09 0.15 -15.93
N THR A 294 19.78 0.18 -17.07
CA THR A 294 19.26 0.73 -18.31
C THR A 294 18.94 -0.39 -19.29
N LEU A 295 17.70 -0.42 -19.80
CA LEU A 295 17.24 -1.45 -20.74
C LEU A 295 16.86 -0.81 -22.10
N GLU A 296 17.67 -1.09 -23.12
CA GLU A 296 17.45 -0.58 -24.46
C GLU A 296 17.14 -1.70 -25.45
N VAL A 297 16.29 -1.40 -26.43
CA VAL A 297 15.99 -2.30 -27.54
C VAL A 297 16.34 -1.58 -28.84
N ALA A 298 17.38 -2.04 -29.51
CA ALA A 298 17.83 -1.48 -30.77
C ALA A 298 18.06 -2.61 -31.80
N GLU A 299 17.59 -2.42 -33.03
CA GLU A 299 17.77 -3.37 -34.13
C GLU A 299 17.33 -4.83 -33.79
N GLY A 300 16.29 -4.99 -32.99
CA GLY A 300 15.79 -6.30 -32.55
C GLY A 300 16.66 -7.01 -31.50
N ARG A 301 17.65 -6.32 -30.95
CA ARG A 301 18.52 -6.80 -29.86
C ARG A 301 18.26 -6.03 -28.57
N VAL A 302 18.42 -6.71 -27.46
CA VAL A 302 18.27 -6.11 -26.13
C VAL A 302 19.66 -5.82 -25.54
N TYR A 303 19.80 -4.64 -24.98
CA TYR A 303 21.01 -4.19 -24.28
C TYR A 303 20.65 -3.86 -22.82
N LEU A 304 21.48 -4.36 -21.91
CA LEU A 304 21.43 -4.05 -20.47
C LEU A 304 22.72 -3.30 -20.12
N ASP A 305 22.59 -2.06 -19.63
CA ASP A 305 23.73 -1.18 -19.33
C ASP A 305 24.72 -1.07 -20.48
N GLY A 306 24.19 -0.93 -21.70
CA GLY A 306 24.96 -0.83 -22.94
C GLY A 306 25.55 -2.16 -23.46
N ASN A 307 25.37 -3.27 -22.77
CA ASN A 307 25.88 -4.58 -23.19
C ASN A 307 24.76 -5.46 -23.75
N PRO A 308 25.00 -6.24 -24.84
CA PRO A 308 24.02 -7.18 -25.36
C PRO A 308 23.60 -8.19 -24.29
N ALA A 309 22.30 -8.33 -24.04
CA ALA A 309 21.75 -9.21 -23.02
C ALA A 309 20.56 -10.02 -23.56
N SER A 310 20.53 -11.31 -23.23
CA SER A 310 19.41 -12.19 -23.56
C SER A 310 18.55 -12.55 -22.33
N HIS A 311 19.08 -12.31 -21.14
CA HIS A 311 18.43 -12.62 -19.86
C HIS A 311 18.73 -11.53 -18.84
N TYR A 312 17.85 -11.44 -17.84
CA TYR A 312 18.04 -10.62 -16.67
C TYR A 312 17.97 -11.48 -15.40
N THR A 313 18.78 -11.13 -14.38
CA THR A 313 18.77 -11.78 -13.06
C THR A 313 18.36 -10.75 -12.02
N PHE A 314 17.25 -10.96 -11.33
CA PHE A 314 16.73 -10.02 -10.34
C PHE A 314 17.62 -9.94 -9.10
N GLU A 315 17.84 -8.72 -8.61
CA GLU A 315 18.75 -8.43 -7.50
C GLU A 315 18.04 -8.40 -6.15
N GLN A 316 16.70 -8.29 -6.14
CA GLN A 316 15.88 -8.27 -4.93
C GLN A 316 14.59 -9.06 -5.07
N ASN A 317 13.87 -9.21 -3.94
CA ASN A 317 12.57 -9.86 -3.88
C ASN A 317 11.45 -8.87 -4.15
N TYR A 318 10.35 -9.37 -4.74
CA TYR A 318 9.17 -8.56 -5.05
C TYR A 318 7.90 -9.15 -4.44
N TYR A 319 7.08 -8.27 -3.88
CA TYR A 319 5.81 -8.61 -3.24
C TYR A 319 4.65 -7.94 -3.98
N PHE A 320 3.50 -8.58 -4.03
CA PHE A 320 2.32 -7.95 -4.60
C PHE A 320 1.30 -7.65 -3.52
N VAL A 321 0.80 -6.42 -3.53
CA VAL A 321 -0.09 -5.93 -2.49
C VAL A 321 -1.40 -5.42 -3.08
N MET A 322 -2.52 -5.68 -2.38
CA MET A 322 -3.84 -5.17 -2.75
C MET A 322 -4.55 -4.61 -1.51
N GLY A 323 -5.39 -3.61 -1.73
CA GLY A 323 -6.28 -3.13 -0.68
C GLY A 323 -7.41 -4.12 -0.41
N ASP A 324 -7.89 -4.18 0.84
CA ASP A 324 -9.08 -4.95 1.19
C ASP A 324 -10.34 -4.32 0.62
N ASN A 325 -10.32 -3.00 0.35
CA ASN A 325 -11.37 -2.29 -0.38
C ASN A 325 -11.04 -2.25 -1.89
N ARG A 326 -11.29 -3.36 -2.59
CA ARG A 326 -10.83 -3.65 -3.96
C ARG A 326 -11.12 -2.56 -4.98
N TYR A 327 -12.22 -1.86 -4.87
CA TYR A 327 -12.65 -0.84 -5.85
C TYR A 327 -12.38 0.59 -5.39
N ASN A 328 -11.89 0.77 -4.16
CA ASN A 328 -11.44 2.04 -3.61
C ASN A 328 -10.00 1.92 -3.09
N SER A 329 -9.13 1.35 -3.92
CA SER A 329 -7.73 1.13 -3.60
C SER A 329 -6.85 1.35 -4.81
N LEU A 330 -5.97 2.31 -4.71
CA LEU A 330 -4.81 2.41 -5.57
C LEU A 330 -3.78 1.43 -5.00
N ASP A 331 -3.49 0.33 -5.71
CA ASP A 331 -2.65 -0.78 -5.24
C ASP A 331 -1.82 -1.42 -6.36
N GLY A 332 -1.20 -2.56 -6.10
CA GLY A 332 -0.29 -3.21 -7.05
C GLY A 332 -0.87 -3.48 -8.44
N ARG A 333 -2.19 -3.52 -8.59
CA ARG A 333 -2.81 -3.63 -9.91
C ARG A 333 -2.54 -2.41 -10.79
N PHE A 334 -2.29 -1.25 -10.18
CA PHE A 334 -2.00 0.01 -10.87
C PHE A 334 -0.51 0.27 -11.03
N TRP A 335 0.32 0.03 -10.00
CA TRP A 335 1.75 0.37 -10.04
C TRP A 335 2.69 -0.83 -10.15
N GLY A 336 2.18 -2.05 -10.05
CA GLY A 336 3.00 -3.26 -10.09
C GLY A 336 3.45 -3.76 -8.72
N PRO A 337 4.49 -4.60 -8.67
CA PRO A 337 5.05 -5.15 -7.44
C PRO A 337 5.74 -4.11 -6.56
N VAL A 338 5.81 -4.41 -5.27
CA VAL A 338 6.58 -3.65 -4.26
C VAL A 338 7.90 -4.37 -4.03
N PRO A 339 9.05 -3.71 -4.25
CA PRO A 339 10.36 -4.30 -3.97
C PRO A 339 10.62 -4.38 -2.46
N GLU A 340 11.48 -5.31 -2.03
CA GLU A 340 11.72 -5.58 -0.61
C GLU A 340 12.32 -4.40 0.16
N ASP A 341 13.10 -3.57 -0.51
CA ASP A 341 13.71 -2.37 0.07
C ASP A 341 12.70 -1.29 0.46
N HIS A 342 11.46 -1.35 -0.09
CA HIS A 342 10.35 -0.46 0.27
C HIS A 342 9.60 -0.91 1.53
N ILE A 343 9.71 -2.18 1.96
CA ILE A 343 8.93 -2.68 3.09
C ILE A 343 9.41 -2.04 4.40
N VAL A 344 8.51 -1.39 5.13
CA VAL A 344 8.77 -0.74 6.43
C VAL A 344 8.56 -1.68 7.59
N GLY A 345 7.39 -2.33 7.67
CA GLY A 345 7.06 -3.21 8.78
C GLY A 345 5.64 -3.76 8.74
N LYS A 346 5.26 -4.42 9.86
CA LYS A 346 3.93 -5.03 10.03
C LYS A 346 3.10 -4.22 11.02
N PRO A 347 1.90 -3.75 10.64
CA PRO A 347 0.95 -3.22 11.60
C PRO A 347 0.46 -4.33 12.52
N VAL A 348 0.50 -4.10 13.83
CA VAL A 348 0.23 -5.11 14.86
C VAL A 348 -1.09 -4.85 15.57
N PHE A 349 -1.31 -3.61 16.01
CA PHE A 349 -2.55 -3.22 16.67
C PHE A 349 -2.87 -1.73 16.44
N VAL A 350 -4.13 -1.39 16.59
CA VAL A 350 -4.64 -0.02 16.58
C VAL A 350 -4.46 0.57 17.97
N ILE A 351 -3.71 1.66 18.09
CA ILE A 351 -3.50 2.36 19.39
C ILE A 351 -4.72 3.22 19.73
N LEU A 352 -5.22 3.95 18.73
CA LEU A 352 -6.33 4.89 18.85
C LEU A 352 -7.06 4.95 17.50
N SER A 353 -8.35 5.18 17.55
CA SER A 353 -9.18 5.38 16.37
C SER A 353 -10.17 6.52 16.62
N ILE A 354 -10.29 7.46 15.70
CA ILE A 354 -11.12 8.65 15.85
C ILE A 354 -12.08 8.76 14.65
N GLU A 355 -13.33 9.09 14.91
CA GLU A 355 -14.31 9.45 13.88
C GLU A 355 -15.11 10.67 14.33
N ASN A 356 -15.18 11.71 13.49
CA ASN A 356 -15.87 12.95 13.79
C ASN A 356 -15.51 13.52 15.19
N TRP A 357 -14.21 13.52 15.50
CA TRP A 357 -13.64 13.97 16.80
C TRP A 357 -14.06 13.13 18.02
N LYS A 358 -14.66 11.94 17.78
CA LYS A 358 -15.02 11.00 18.85
C LYS A 358 -14.16 9.75 18.76
N PRO A 359 -13.62 9.24 19.89
CA PRO A 359 -12.85 8.00 19.88
C PRO A 359 -13.75 6.79 19.64
N ARG A 360 -13.29 5.86 18.80
CA ARG A 360 -13.88 4.54 18.59
C ARG A 360 -13.23 3.55 19.55
N TRP A 361 -13.75 3.49 20.79
CA TRP A 361 -13.14 2.70 21.87
C TRP A 361 -13.07 1.20 21.58
N GLU A 362 -13.98 0.68 20.77
CA GLU A 362 -14.00 -0.73 20.35
C GLU A 362 -12.81 -1.11 19.47
N ARG A 363 -12.05 -0.13 19.01
CA ARG A 363 -10.84 -0.33 18.23
C ARG A 363 -9.54 -0.15 19.04
N PHE A 364 -9.64 0.28 20.28
CA PHE A 364 -8.46 0.48 21.14
C PHE A 364 -7.76 -0.86 21.39
N LEU A 365 -6.46 -0.92 21.14
CA LEU A 365 -5.59 -2.10 21.22
C LEU A 365 -6.09 -3.31 20.39
N ARG A 366 -6.96 -3.06 19.41
CA ARG A 366 -7.43 -4.12 18.51
C ARG A 366 -6.30 -4.62 17.63
N ALA A 367 -6.06 -5.92 17.64
CA ALA A 367 -5.08 -6.57 16.77
C ALA A 367 -5.46 -6.39 15.29
N VAL A 368 -4.46 -6.14 14.46
CA VAL A 368 -4.59 -6.03 13.01
C VAL A 368 -4.35 -7.42 12.40
N GLN A 369 -5.38 -7.94 11.68
CA GLN A 369 -5.38 -9.29 11.11
C GLN A 369 -5.71 -9.28 9.62
#